data_74f4faf215796e843828602f79085763
#
_entry.id   74f4faf215796e843828602f79085763
#
_cell.length_a   1.000
_cell.length_b   1.000
_cell.length_c   1.000
_cell.angle_alpha   90.00
_cell.angle_beta   90.00
_cell.angle_gamma   90.00
#
_symmetry.space_group_name_H-M   'P 1'
#
loop_
_entity.id
_entity.type
_entity.pdbx_description
1 polymer ?
#
loop_
_entity_poly.entity_id
_entity_poly.type
_entity_poly.pdbx_seq_one_letter_code
_entity_poly.pdbx_strand_id
1 'polypeptide(L)'
;MKEQIAGFEVEHVHGPEEIPYKRDELVVLCLVRDGEPWVRSFIEHYFSLGAKHIVFLDNDSTDGIVSTASEYDNVTVLRSKLAFGAGVEGIVGERLMRRYLIERFGSNRWSLCVDIDELFDYPYSDVIGLDSLLRYLDSKSYTAVTAQMLDMFPEKLSVNSRQEPIKGLRDEYRFYDLSRIDRSRMRKDKDASRNNIIESDEVAVRVRGGIRDNVFGFKPLLTKYPLLFSDGTLEHISVHAVRNARVADLTCVLFHYKFYAFALEDYWYRAIEHKRGRGPFMNRRYEQYVEVLEKNTELQLKLESSREIASVNDLLENGFLVASEGYIGWVDAEEEKNIWQADPQSKPYELAAAFLESRRLARAKTLTVGRLERQLLEHRRQEQIKDQRINKLKEQRDSQGQKIQELKEQWLDRDQKIQRLQRKQQRLRKRNDRLKKQRANVAASRTWRLVEGLHRIKAKALDVRKR
;
A
#
# COMPACT_ATOMS: atom_id res chain seq x y z
N MET A 1 -26.29 -15.29 24.19
CA MET A 1 -25.31 -16.10 24.93
C MET A 1 -23.98 -15.36 24.94
N LYS A 2 -23.12 -15.49 25.95
CA LYS A 2 -21.77 -14.89 25.98
C LYS A 2 -20.76 -16.00 25.92
N GLU A 3 -19.86 -15.92 24.95
CA GLU A 3 -18.78 -16.88 24.73
C GLU A 3 -17.44 -16.20 25.04
N GLN A 4 -16.59 -16.85 25.85
CA GLN A 4 -15.24 -16.35 26.12
C GLN A 4 -14.23 -17.13 25.29
N ILE A 5 -13.59 -16.45 24.34
CA ILE A 5 -12.72 -17.08 23.36
C ILE A 5 -11.37 -16.38 23.37
N ALA A 6 -10.30 -17.16 23.52
CA ALA A 6 -8.91 -16.71 23.32
C ALA A 6 -8.58 -15.31 23.87
N GLY A 7 -9.12 -14.96 25.05
CA GLY A 7 -8.82 -13.71 25.75
C GLY A 7 -9.78 -12.54 25.47
N PHE A 8 -10.92 -12.74 24.79
CA PHE A 8 -11.94 -11.71 24.64
C PHE A 8 -13.36 -12.29 24.68
N GLU A 9 -14.33 -11.45 25.01
CA GLU A 9 -15.75 -11.81 25.13
C GLU A 9 -16.48 -11.46 23.84
N VAL A 10 -17.31 -12.41 23.36
CA VAL A 10 -18.25 -12.22 22.25
C VAL A 10 -19.66 -12.48 22.75
N GLU A 11 -20.56 -11.54 22.53
CA GLU A 11 -21.98 -11.61 22.85
C GLU A 11 -22.78 -11.83 21.57
N HIS A 12 -23.68 -12.81 21.57
CA HIS A 12 -24.67 -12.99 20.51
C HIS A 12 -25.83 -12.01 20.71
N VAL A 13 -26.11 -11.17 19.70
CA VAL A 13 -27.09 -10.08 19.77
C VAL A 13 -28.34 -10.42 18.96
N HIS A 14 -28.16 -10.91 17.72
CA HIS A 14 -29.29 -11.18 16.81
C HIS A 14 -28.93 -12.31 15.82
N GLY A 15 -29.99 -12.95 15.27
CA GLY A 15 -29.92 -13.95 14.22
C GLY A 15 -29.57 -15.36 14.70
N PRO A 16 -29.39 -16.32 13.80
CA PRO A 16 -29.04 -17.70 14.14
C PRO A 16 -27.60 -17.83 14.65
N GLU A 17 -27.38 -18.66 15.69
CA GLU A 17 -26.05 -19.00 16.20
C GLU A 17 -25.31 -19.96 15.26
N GLU A 18 -26.06 -20.88 14.60
CA GLU A 18 -25.57 -21.83 13.64
C GLU A 18 -26.08 -21.49 12.25
N ILE A 19 -25.18 -21.46 11.28
CA ILE A 19 -25.50 -21.10 9.90
C ILE A 19 -25.21 -22.35 9.02
N PRO A 20 -26.24 -23.18 8.74
CA PRO A 20 -26.07 -24.29 7.82
C PRO A 20 -25.96 -23.77 6.38
N TYR A 21 -24.84 -24.03 5.71
CA TYR A 21 -24.67 -23.72 4.29
C TYR A 21 -23.81 -24.75 3.59
N LYS A 22 -24.03 -24.90 2.27
CA LYS A 22 -23.33 -25.85 1.42
C LYS A 22 -21.96 -25.32 1.03
N ARG A 23 -21.15 -26.17 0.40
CA ARG A 23 -19.81 -25.82 -0.05
C ARG A 23 -19.80 -24.72 -1.13
N ASP A 24 -20.81 -24.69 -1.97
CA ASP A 24 -21.03 -23.71 -3.04
C ASP A 24 -21.89 -22.48 -2.60
N GLU A 25 -22.13 -22.34 -1.31
CA GLU A 25 -22.79 -21.17 -0.70
C GLU A 25 -21.75 -20.35 0.08
N LEU A 26 -21.91 -19.03 0.11
CA LEU A 26 -20.98 -18.09 0.75
C LEU A 26 -21.59 -17.45 1.99
N VAL A 27 -20.78 -17.35 3.04
CA VAL A 27 -21.06 -16.49 4.20
C VAL A 27 -20.13 -15.29 4.19
N VAL A 28 -20.69 -14.08 4.37
CA VAL A 28 -19.96 -12.83 4.46
C VAL A 28 -19.68 -12.51 5.92
N LEU A 29 -18.45 -12.19 6.24
CA LEU A 29 -17.94 -11.90 7.58
C LEU A 29 -17.46 -10.46 7.63
N CYS A 30 -18.09 -9.62 8.46
CA CYS A 30 -17.76 -8.21 8.56
C CYS A 30 -17.49 -7.81 10.02
N LEU A 31 -16.27 -7.34 10.28
CA LEU A 31 -15.91 -6.68 11.52
C LEU A 31 -16.18 -5.19 11.38
N VAL A 32 -17.07 -4.63 12.19
CA VAL A 32 -17.58 -3.28 12.03
C VAL A 32 -17.58 -2.46 13.31
N ARG A 33 -17.41 -1.16 13.19
CA ARG A 33 -17.67 -0.15 14.21
C ARG A 33 -18.20 1.11 13.54
N ASP A 34 -19.37 1.58 13.99
CA ASP A 34 -20.04 2.79 13.50
C ASP A 34 -20.23 2.76 11.98
N GLY A 35 -20.95 1.74 11.48
CA GLY A 35 -21.13 1.44 10.06
C GLY A 35 -22.51 1.73 9.50
N GLU A 36 -23.38 2.45 10.21
CA GLU A 36 -24.75 2.73 9.79
C GLU A 36 -24.88 3.30 8.37
N PRO A 37 -24.00 4.22 7.90
CA PRO A 37 -24.12 4.77 6.56
C PRO A 37 -24.03 3.73 5.43
N TRP A 38 -23.31 2.63 5.65
CA TRP A 38 -23.05 1.60 4.64
C TRP A 38 -23.91 0.35 4.76
N VAL A 39 -24.46 0.07 5.97
CA VAL A 39 -25.01 -1.25 6.31
C VAL A 39 -26.10 -1.72 5.36
N ARG A 40 -27.05 -0.86 4.94
CA ARG A 40 -28.11 -1.24 4.00
C ARG A 40 -27.55 -1.61 2.63
N SER A 41 -26.73 -0.72 2.03
CA SER A 41 -26.10 -0.98 0.73
C SER A 41 -25.20 -2.21 0.77
N PHE A 42 -24.52 -2.46 1.88
CA PHE A 42 -23.71 -3.64 2.11
C PHE A 42 -24.56 -4.93 2.10
N ILE A 43 -25.62 -4.97 2.89
CA ILE A 43 -26.51 -6.14 3.00
C ILE A 43 -27.18 -6.43 1.65
N GLU A 44 -27.78 -5.41 1.02
CA GLU A 44 -28.45 -5.54 -0.28
C GLU A 44 -27.49 -6.00 -1.37
N HIS A 45 -26.28 -5.46 -1.41
CA HIS A 45 -25.26 -5.88 -2.39
C HIS A 45 -24.91 -7.37 -2.24
N TYR A 46 -24.58 -7.81 -1.03
CA TYR A 46 -24.13 -9.19 -0.85
C TYR A 46 -25.24 -10.20 -1.04
N PHE A 47 -26.47 -9.90 -0.69
CA PHE A 47 -27.60 -10.77 -1.01
C PHE A 47 -27.91 -10.79 -2.50
N SER A 48 -27.81 -9.66 -3.20
CA SER A 48 -27.97 -9.62 -4.66
C SER A 48 -26.86 -10.38 -5.38
N LEU A 49 -25.64 -10.40 -4.82
CA LEU A 49 -24.53 -11.19 -5.33
C LEU A 49 -24.72 -12.70 -5.14
N GLY A 50 -25.63 -13.12 -4.26
CA GLY A 50 -25.94 -14.51 -3.96
C GLY A 50 -25.32 -15.04 -2.66
N ALA A 51 -24.89 -14.17 -1.73
CA ALA A 51 -24.46 -14.59 -0.41
C ALA A 51 -25.62 -15.25 0.38
N LYS A 52 -25.31 -16.32 1.09
CA LYS A 52 -26.28 -17.07 1.89
C LYS A 52 -26.63 -16.36 3.19
N HIS A 53 -25.64 -15.78 3.84
CA HIS A 53 -25.77 -15.20 5.16
C HIS A 53 -24.68 -14.15 5.39
N ILE A 54 -24.96 -13.17 6.26
CA ILE A 54 -23.99 -12.15 6.66
C ILE A 54 -23.83 -12.21 8.18
N VAL A 55 -22.59 -12.24 8.66
CA VAL A 55 -22.24 -12.17 10.08
C VAL A 55 -21.51 -10.86 10.36
N PHE A 56 -22.10 -10.00 11.16
CA PHE A 56 -21.45 -8.82 11.70
C PHE A 56 -20.86 -9.13 13.08
N LEU A 57 -19.59 -8.74 13.29
CA LEU A 57 -19.04 -8.59 14.63
C LEU A 57 -18.94 -7.10 14.91
N ASP A 58 -19.94 -6.60 15.64
CA ASP A 58 -20.04 -5.22 16.10
C ASP A 58 -18.98 -4.95 17.18
N ASN A 59 -18.10 -3.99 16.94
CA ASN A 59 -17.08 -3.59 17.89
C ASN A 59 -17.50 -2.38 18.73
N ASP A 60 -18.59 -2.57 19.48
CA ASP A 60 -19.16 -1.58 20.43
C ASP A 60 -19.55 -0.27 19.70
N SER A 61 -20.31 -0.40 18.59
CA SER A 61 -20.83 0.74 17.83
C SER A 61 -21.80 1.57 18.66
N THR A 62 -21.84 2.85 18.37
CA THR A 62 -22.72 3.83 19.03
C THR A 62 -23.82 4.36 18.09
N ASP A 63 -23.79 3.98 16.82
CA ASP A 63 -24.75 4.32 15.78
C ASP A 63 -25.87 3.26 15.63
N GLY A 64 -26.73 3.41 14.63
CA GLY A 64 -27.86 2.53 14.35
C GLY A 64 -27.55 1.22 13.67
N ILE A 65 -26.27 0.86 13.41
CA ILE A 65 -25.92 -0.32 12.60
C ILE A 65 -26.53 -1.62 13.12
N VAL A 66 -26.51 -1.86 14.42
CA VAL A 66 -27.07 -3.09 15.02
C VAL A 66 -28.57 -3.18 14.80
N SER A 67 -29.28 -2.06 14.97
CA SER A 67 -30.72 -1.98 14.73
C SER A 67 -31.06 -2.29 13.28
N THR A 68 -30.37 -1.64 12.34
CA THR A 68 -30.59 -1.83 10.90
C THR A 68 -30.22 -3.25 10.44
N ALA A 69 -29.11 -3.81 10.92
CA ALA A 69 -28.70 -5.18 10.58
C ALA A 69 -29.70 -6.22 11.12
N SER A 70 -30.32 -5.95 12.27
CA SER A 70 -31.30 -6.84 12.89
C SER A 70 -32.68 -6.85 12.19
N GLU A 71 -32.89 -6.02 11.16
CA GLU A 71 -34.09 -6.07 10.33
C GLU A 71 -34.10 -7.27 9.35
N TYR A 72 -32.97 -7.96 9.19
CA TYR A 72 -32.79 -9.02 8.19
C TYR A 72 -32.64 -10.40 8.84
N ASP A 73 -33.47 -11.36 8.46
CA ASP A 73 -33.47 -12.73 9.00
C ASP A 73 -32.19 -13.51 8.70
N ASN A 74 -31.56 -13.24 7.54
CA ASN A 74 -30.32 -13.89 7.11
C ASN A 74 -29.05 -13.11 7.55
N VAL A 75 -29.16 -12.39 8.68
CA VAL A 75 -28.05 -11.66 9.29
C VAL A 75 -27.88 -12.11 10.73
N THR A 76 -26.65 -12.39 11.13
CA THR A 76 -26.26 -12.60 12.54
C THR A 76 -25.44 -11.40 13.01
N VAL A 77 -25.76 -10.89 14.18
CA VAL A 77 -25.00 -9.82 14.85
C VAL A 77 -24.39 -10.35 16.13
N LEU A 78 -23.10 -10.27 16.20
CA LEU A 78 -22.28 -10.52 17.38
C LEU A 78 -21.73 -9.20 17.90
N ARG A 79 -21.39 -9.09 19.15
CA ARG A 79 -20.77 -7.89 19.74
C ARG A 79 -19.53 -8.23 20.54
N SER A 80 -18.49 -7.40 20.42
CA SER A 80 -17.31 -7.45 21.28
C SER A 80 -16.81 -6.06 21.64
N LYS A 81 -16.38 -5.88 22.89
CA LYS A 81 -15.78 -4.64 23.40
C LYS A 81 -14.25 -4.62 23.31
N LEU A 82 -13.64 -5.63 22.68
CA LEU A 82 -12.21 -5.67 22.48
C LEU A 82 -11.77 -4.51 21.57
N ALA A 83 -10.93 -3.61 22.08
CA ALA A 83 -10.44 -2.50 21.25
C ALA A 83 -9.60 -3.00 20.07
N PHE A 84 -9.78 -2.42 18.89
CA PHE A 84 -9.05 -2.79 17.67
C PHE A 84 -7.52 -2.84 17.85
N GLY A 85 -6.98 -1.88 18.62
CA GLY A 85 -5.55 -1.76 18.88
C GLY A 85 -5.06 -2.54 20.10
N ALA A 86 -5.95 -3.21 20.86
CA ALA A 86 -5.56 -3.95 22.04
C ALA A 86 -4.64 -5.12 21.68
N GLY A 87 -3.53 -5.28 22.43
CA GLY A 87 -2.66 -6.44 22.32
C GLY A 87 -3.14 -7.55 23.24
N VAL A 88 -3.54 -8.69 22.68
CA VAL A 88 -3.85 -9.91 23.42
C VAL A 88 -2.87 -10.98 22.97
N GLU A 89 -2.04 -11.49 23.89
CA GLU A 89 -1.00 -12.50 23.59
C GLU A 89 -0.10 -12.14 22.38
N GLY A 90 0.20 -10.85 22.19
CA GLY A 90 1.01 -10.35 21.08
C GLY A 90 0.28 -10.20 19.74
N ILE A 91 -1.03 -10.47 19.69
CA ILE A 91 -1.89 -10.30 18.51
C ILE A 91 -2.74 -9.03 18.68
N VAL A 92 -2.86 -8.22 17.63
CA VAL A 92 -3.73 -7.04 17.62
C VAL A 92 -5.20 -7.46 17.63
N GLY A 93 -6.03 -6.80 18.44
CA GLY A 93 -7.44 -7.14 18.64
C GLY A 93 -8.24 -7.27 17.34
N GLU A 94 -8.04 -6.38 16.36
CA GLU A 94 -8.66 -6.49 15.03
C GLU A 94 -8.38 -7.85 14.36
N ARG A 95 -7.13 -8.32 14.39
CA ARG A 95 -6.76 -9.61 13.79
C ARG A 95 -7.36 -10.78 14.54
N LEU A 96 -7.43 -10.68 15.85
CA LEU A 96 -8.02 -11.71 16.70
C LEU A 96 -9.51 -11.87 16.42
N MET A 97 -10.25 -10.76 16.33
CA MET A 97 -11.68 -10.76 16.01
C MET A 97 -11.98 -11.31 14.62
N ARG A 98 -11.19 -10.92 13.59
CA ARG A 98 -11.33 -11.47 12.23
C ARG A 98 -11.01 -12.97 12.18
N ARG A 99 -9.95 -13.38 12.87
CA ARG A 99 -9.60 -14.80 12.97
C ARG A 99 -10.72 -15.60 13.61
N TYR A 100 -11.32 -15.10 14.70
CA TYR A 100 -12.48 -15.72 15.31
C TYR A 100 -13.65 -15.89 14.32
N LEU A 101 -14.02 -14.84 13.56
CA LEU A 101 -15.08 -14.93 12.56
C LEU A 101 -14.78 -16.02 11.52
N ILE A 102 -13.57 -16.06 10.99
CA ILE A 102 -13.16 -17.03 9.96
C ILE A 102 -13.16 -18.46 10.53
N GLU A 103 -12.63 -18.67 11.73
CA GLU A 103 -12.59 -20.00 12.36
C GLU A 103 -14.00 -20.48 12.77
N ARG A 104 -14.85 -19.61 13.28
CA ARG A 104 -16.20 -19.96 13.75
C ARG A 104 -17.19 -20.22 12.62
N PHE A 105 -17.16 -19.40 11.57
CA PHE A 105 -18.15 -19.44 10.49
C PHE A 105 -17.60 -19.90 9.14
N GLY A 106 -16.28 -19.86 8.92
CA GLY A 106 -15.65 -20.20 7.66
C GLY A 106 -14.94 -21.57 7.65
N SER A 107 -14.91 -22.33 8.75
CA SER A 107 -14.18 -23.61 8.82
C SER A 107 -14.72 -24.64 7.81
N ASN A 108 -13.84 -25.17 6.95
CA ASN A 108 -14.14 -26.09 5.85
C ASN A 108 -15.19 -25.56 4.84
N ARG A 109 -15.24 -24.23 4.66
CA ARG A 109 -16.22 -23.55 3.80
C ARG A 109 -15.60 -22.30 3.18
N TRP A 110 -16.23 -21.80 2.13
CA TRP A 110 -15.92 -20.49 1.59
C TRP A 110 -16.52 -19.39 2.48
N SER A 111 -15.72 -18.43 2.86
CA SER A 111 -16.15 -17.24 3.59
C SER A 111 -15.48 -15.99 3.00
N LEU A 112 -16.21 -14.88 3.03
CA LEU A 112 -15.75 -13.59 2.53
C LEU A 112 -15.58 -12.62 3.69
N CYS A 113 -14.34 -12.28 4.04
CA CYS A 113 -14.03 -11.36 5.14
C CYS A 113 -13.72 -9.97 4.58
N VAL A 114 -14.62 -9.00 4.81
CA VAL A 114 -14.57 -7.65 4.23
C VAL A 114 -14.85 -6.57 5.27
N ASP A 115 -14.46 -5.34 4.96
CA ASP A 115 -14.83 -4.15 5.72
C ASP A 115 -16.21 -3.64 5.30
N ILE A 116 -16.91 -2.90 6.16
CA ILE A 116 -18.29 -2.42 5.90
C ILE A 116 -18.38 -1.46 4.69
N ASP A 117 -17.29 -0.78 4.36
CA ASP A 117 -17.18 0.15 3.23
C ASP A 117 -16.64 -0.52 1.95
N GLU A 118 -16.61 -1.87 1.89
CA GLU A 118 -16.11 -2.67 0.78
C GLU A 118 -17.20 -3.56 0.18
N LEU A 119 -17.44 -3.41 -1.11
CA LEU A 119 -18.35 -4.25 -1.89
C LEU A 119 -17.54 -5.14 -2.85
N PHE A 120 -17.54 -6.45 -2.57
CA PHE A 120 -16.84 -7.45 -3.38
C PHE A 120 -17.59 -7.72 -4.67
N ASP A 121 -16.82 -7.88 -5.77
CA ASP A 121 -17.35 -8.36 -7.04
C ASP A 121 -16.26 -9.10 -7.82
N TYR A 122 -16.63 -9.88 -8.84
CA TYR A 122 -15.70 -10.72 -9.58
C TYR A 122 -15.94 -10.63 -11.10
N PRO A 123 -14.93 -10.93 -11.92
CA PRO A 123 -15.06 -10.93 -13.37
C PRO A 123 -16.22 -11.80 -13.84
N TYR A 124 -17.06 -11.24 -14.71
CA TYR A 124 -18.25 -11.91 -15.30
C TYR A 124 -19.32 -12.33 -14.27
N SER A 125 -19.46 -11.59 -13.17
CA SER A 125 -20.55 -11.76 -12.21
C SER A 125 -21.94 -11.50 -12.81
N ASP A 126 -21.99 -10.81 -13.95
CA ASP A 126 -23.17 -10.62 -14.78
C ASP A 126 -23.54 -11.83 -15.66
N VAL A 127 -22.66 -12.84 -15.76
CA VAL A 127 -22.81 -14.04 -16.59
C VAL A 127 -22.98 -15.31 -15.76
N ILE A 128 -22.18 -15.45 -14.69
CA ILE A 128 -22.19 -16.61 -13.81
C ILE A 128 -22.52 -16.22 -12.37
N GLY A 129 -23.31 -17.03 -11.69
CA GLY A 129 -23.62 -16.85 -10.29
C GLY A 129 -22.42 -17.09 -9.36
N LEU A 130 -22.53 -16.60 -8.13
CA LEU A 130 -21.51 -16.79 -7.09
C LEU A 130 -21.22 -18.26 -6.80
N ASP A 131 -22.27 -19.11 -6.80
CA ASP A 131 -22.15 -20.55 -6.66
C ASP A 131 -21.26 -21.18 -7.77
N SER A 132 -21.37 -20.68 -9.00
CA SER A 132 -20.52 -21.12 -10.11
C SER A 132 -19.06 -20.72 -9.92
N LEU A 133 -18.79 -19.48 -9.43
CA LEU A 133 -17.45 -19.08 -9.05
C LEU A 133 -16.87 -20.01 -7.99
N LEU A 134 -17.63 -20.32 -6.92
CA LEU A 134 -17.15 -21.18 -5.83
C LEU A 134 -16.87 -22.61 -6.32
N ARG A 135 -17.73 -23.16 -7.23
CA ARG A 135 -17.46 -24.45 -7.87
C ARG A 135 -16.19 -24.43 -8.73
N TYR A 136 -15.93 -23.34 -9.46
CA TYR A 136 -14.67 -23.18 -10.18
C TYR A 136 -13.46 -23.27 -9.24
N LEU A 137 -13.48 -22.48 -8.17
CA LEU A 137 -12.40 -22.45 -7.18
C LEU A 137 -12.17 -23.83 -6.56
N ASP A 138 -13.23 -24.54 -6.21
CA ASP A 138 -13.17 -25.89 -5.68
C ASP A 138 -12.58 -26.90 -6.69
N SER A 139 -12.99 -26.81 -7.98
CA SER A 139 -12.49 -27.70 -9.04
C SER A 139 -10.97 -27.62 -9.22
N LYS A 140 -10.38 -26.48 -8.85
CA LYS A 140 -8.94 -26.20 -8.90
C LYS A 140 -8.26 -26.36 -7.54
N SER A 141 -9.00 -26.70 -6.49
CA SER A 141 -8.51 -26.78 -5.10
C SER A 141 -7.88 -25.49 -4.62
N TYR A 142 -8.36 -24.33 -5.07
CA TYR A 142 -7.93 -23.03 -4.53
C TYR A 142 -8.47 -22.85 -3.12
N THR A 143 -7.71 -22.11 -2.28
CA THR A 143 -8.10 -21.82 -0.90
C THR A 143 -8.11 -20.32 -0.59
N ALA A 144 -7.63 -19.48 -1.51
CA ALA A 144 -7.67 -18.04 -1.36
C ALA A 144 -7.80 -17.34 -2.72
N VAL A 145 -8.55 -16.26 -2.75
CA VAL A 145 -8.67 -15.36 -3.90
C VAL A 145 -8.15 -13.99 -3.53
N THR A 146 -7.29 -13.43 -4.38
CA THR A 146 -6.88 -12.03 -4.25
C THR A 146 -7.94 -11.10 -4.80
N ALA A 147 -8.21 -10.01 -4.09
CA ALA A 147 -9.01 -8.92 -4.60
C ALA A 147 -8.20 -7.61 -4.57
N GLN A 148 -8.40 -6.79 -5.58
CA GLN A 148 -7.82 -5.46 -5.66
C GLN A 148 -8.84 -4.44 -5.18
N MET A 149 -8.50 -3.70 -4.14
CA MET A 149 -9.34 -2.63 -3.62
C MET A 149 -9.31 -1.45 -4.57
N LEU A 150 -10.46 -0.96 -4.99
CA LEU A 150 -10.64 0.17 -5.88
C LEU A 150 -11.43 1.26 -5.17
N ASP A 151 -10.79 2.36 -4.83
CA ASP A 151 -11.45 3.48 -4.19
C ASP A 151 -12.45 4.11 -5.16
N MET A 152 -13.72 4.12 -4.78
CA MET A 152 -14.82 4.76 -5.49
C MET A 152 -15.10 6.13 -4.90
N PHE A 153 -15.36 7.13 -5.76
CA PHE A 153 -15.52 8.50 -5.31
C PHE A 153 -16.51 9.29 -6.17
N PRO A 154 -17.12 10.36 -5.61
CA PRO A 154 -17.97 11.28 -6.33
C PRO A 154 -17.12 12.28 -7.12
N GLU A 155 -17.74 13.08 -7.96
CA GLU A 155 -17.04 14.17 -8.66
C GLU A 155 -16.41 15.16 -7.68
N LYS A 156 -17.18 15.56 -6.68
CA LYS A 156 -16.76 16.44 -5.58
C LYS A 156 -17.10 15.81 -4.25
N LEU A 157 -16.24 16.01 -3.27
CA LEU A 157 -16.45 15.64 -1.87
C LEU A 157 -16.68 16.90 -1.05
N SER A 158 -17.89 17.05 -0.48
CA SER A 158 -18.19 18.09 0.50
C SER A 158 -18.04 17.52 1.91
N VAL A 159 -17.13 18.12 2.72
CA VAL A 159 -16.82 17.63 4.08
C VAL A 159 -17.72 18.20 5.18
N ASN A 160 -18.58 19.16 4.84
CA ASN A 160 -19.45 19.85 5.81
C ASN A 160 -20.89 19.35 5.84
N SER A 161 -21.26 18.45 4.91
CA SER A 161 -22.60 17.87 4.91
C SER A 161 -22.52 16.43 5.41
N ARG A 162 -23.15 16.15 6.58
CA ARG A 162 -23.62 14.80 6.84
C ARG A 162 -24.61 14.48 5.72
N GLN A 163 -24.15 13.63 4.81
CA GLN A 163 -25.01 13.20 3.71
C GLN A 163 -26.14 12.36 4.28
N GLU A 164 -27.37 12.68 3.91
CA GLU A 164 -28.52 11.80 4.06
C GLU A 164 -28.17 10.42 3.48
N PRO A 165 -28.74 9.31 3.97
CA PRO A 165 -28.52 7.99 3.38
C PRO A 165 -28.78 8.04 1.88
N ILE A 166 -27.73 7.92 1.06
CA ILE A 166 -27.84 8.08 -0.38
C ILE A 166 -28.57 6.86 -0.95
N LYS A 167 -29.67 7.11 -1.65
CA LYS A 167 -30.26 6.11 -2.53
C LYS A 167 -29.34 5.95 -3.74
N GLY A 168 -28.64 4.83 -3.81
CA GLY A 168 -27.77 4.51 -4.94
C GLY A 168 -26.30 4.90 -4.71
N LEU A 169 -25.65 4.27 -3.73
CA LEU A 169 -24.23 4.43 -3.45
C LEU A 169 -23.35 4.35 -4.72
N ARG A 170 -23.67 3.43 -5.64
CA ARG A 170 -22.94 3.25 -6.90
C ARG A 170 -23.17 4.36 -7.91
N ASP A 171 -24.33 5.03 -7.89
CA ASP A 171 -24.68 6.06 -8.89
C ASP A 171 -23.91 7.36 -8.63
N GLU A 172 -23.73 7.71 -7.37
CA GLU A 172 -23.00 8.92 -6.99
C GLU A 172 -21.49 8.68 -6.94
N TYR A 173 -21.05 7.56 -6.34
CA TYR A 173 -19.64 7.19 -6.17
C TYR A 173 -19.19 6.26 -7.31
N ARG A 174 -19.34 6.72 -8.55
CA ARG A 174 -19.10 5.92 -9.76
C ARG A 174 -17.72 6.09 -10.38
N PHE A 175 -16.93 7.08 -9.92
CA PHE A 175 -15.61 7.35 -10.46
C PHE A 175 -14.53 6.56 -9.74
N TYR A 176 -13.49 6.21 -10.51
CA TYR A 176 -12.25 5.62 -10.01
C TYR A 176 -11.05 6.17 -10.78
N ASP A 177 -9.82 6.00 -10.21
CA ASP A 177 -8.59 6.47 -10.83
C ASP A 177 -7.48 5.43 -10.72
N LEU A 178 -6.84 5.10 -11.85
CA LEU A 178 -5.73 4.16 -11.94
C LEU A 178 -4.40 4.83 -12.31
N SER A 179 -4.33 6.15 -12.45
CA SER A 179 -3.16 6.87 -12.93
C SER A 179 -1.94 6.77 -12.01
N ARG A 180 -2.16 6.57 -10.71
CA ARG A 180 -1.12 6.41 -9.68
C ARG A 180 -1.05 4.99 -9.11
N ILE A 181 -1.33 4.00 -9.94
CA ILE A 181 -1.24 2.60 -9.51
C ILE A 181 0.20 2.08 -9.68
N ASP A 182 0.79 1.67 -8.57
CA ASP A 182 2.05 0.94 -8.51
C ASP A 182 1.81 -0.56 -8.37
N ARG A 183 2.46 -1.36 -9.21
CA ARG A 183 2.46 -2.82 -9.14
C ARG A 183 3.84 -3.35 -8.78
N SER A 184 3.90 -4.28 -7.86
CA SER A 184 5.14 -4.94 -7.48
C SER A 184 4.91 -6.44 -7.34
N ARG A 185 5.85 -7.25 -7.81
CA ARG A 185 5.77 -8.70 -7.68
C ARG A 185 5.74 -9.10 -6.20
N MET A 186 4.88 -10.05 -5.84
CA MET A 186 4.89 -10.64 -4.50
C MET A 186 6.19 -11.40 -4.30
N ARG A 187 6.88 -11.14 -3.22
CA ARG A 187 8.11 -11.88 -2.87
C ARG A 187 7.71 -13.15 -2.13
N LYS A 188 8.02 -14.30 -2.72
CA LYS A 188 7.74 -15.64 -2.15
C LYS A 188 8.55 -15.93 -0.87
N ASP A 189 9.65 -15.23 -0.67
CA ASP A 189 10.58 -15.36 0.45
C ASP A 189 10.18 -14.59 1.72
N LYS A 190 9.11 -13.79 1.67
CA LYS A 190 8.66 -13.05 2.86
C LYS A 190 7.69 -13.88 3.70
N ASP A 191 7.86 -13.77 5.01
CA ASP A 191 7.08 -14.46 6.03
C ASP A 191 5.55 -14.35 5.86
N ALA A 192 5.06 -13.22 5.35
CA ALA A 192 3.65 -12.94 5.10
C ALA A 192 3.00 -13.75 3.95
N SER A 193 3.77 -14.43 3.10
CA SER A 193 3.28 -15.25 1.98
C SER A 193 3.96 -16.62 1.91
N ARG A 194 4.51 -17.08 3.04
CA ARG A 194 5.23 -18.35 3.13
C ARG A 194 4.31 -19.52 2.75
N ASN A 195 4.85 -20.44 1.96
CA ASN A 195 4.19 -21.63 1.48
C ASN A 195 2.93 -21.39 0.62
N ASN A 196 2.69 -20.18 0.13
CA ASN A 196 1.62 -19.97 -0.83
C ASN A 196 2.01 -20.54 -2.20
N ILE A 197 1.07 -21.24 -2.80
CA ILE A 197 1.14 -21.71 -4.19
C ILE A 197 0.41 -20.67 -5.04
N ILE A 198 1.12 -19.98 -5.91
CA ILE A 198 0.57 -19.01 -6.86
C ILE A 198 1.03 -19.43 -8.24
N GLU A 199 0.10 -19.93 -9.05
CA GLU A 199 0.40 -20.52 -10.36
C GLU A 199 0.63 -19.45 -11.44
N SER A 200 0.02 -18.27 -11.31
CA SER A 200 0.15 -17.17 -12.27
C SER A 200 0.97 -16.02 -11.72
N ASP A 201 2.01 -15.63 -12.45
CA ASP A 201 2.81 -14.42 -12.14
C ASP A 201 1.98 -13.14 -12.26
N GLU A 202 0.92 -13.14 -13.06
CA GLU A 202 0.02 -11.98 -13.22
C GLU A 202 -0.83 -11.75 -11.97
N VAL A 203 -1.19 -12.82 -11.24
CA VAL A 203 -1.90 -12.74 -9.95
C VAL A 203 -0.95 -12.44 -8.79
N ALA A 204 0.33 -12.86 -8.92
CA ALA A 204 1.34 -12.69 -7.89
C ALA A 204 1.82 -11.22 -7.74
N VAL A 205 0.89 -10.26 -7.67
CA VAL A 205 1.19 -8.83 -7.67
C VAL A 205 0.59 -8.15 -6.46
N ARG A 206 1.36 -7.24 -5.85
CA ARG A 206 0.87 -6.24 -4.89
C ARG A 206 0.60 -4.94 -5.61
N VAL A 207 -0.60 -4.42 -5.43
CA VAL A 207 -1.06 -3.15 -6.00
C VAL A 207 -1.12 -2.10 -4.90
N ARG A 208 -0.64 -0.90 -5.19
CA ARG A 208 -0.63 0.25 -4.27
C ARG A 208 -1.03 1.52 -5.00
N GLY A 209 -1.50 2.55 -4.27
CA GLY A 209 -1.73 3.89 -4.83
C GLY A 209 -3.20 4.23 -5.05
N GLY A 210 -3.56 4.66 -6.26
CA GLY A 210 -4.89 5.14 -6.62
C GLY A 210 -5.18 6.58 -6.20
N ILE A 211 -6.45 6.97 -6.15
CA ILE A 211 -6.87 8.35 -5.83
C ILE A 211 -6.31 8.88 -4.51
N ARG A 212 -6.10 8.02 -3.52
CA ARG A 212 -5.51 8.44 -2.24
C ARG A 212 -4.05 8.88 -2.37
N ASP A 213 -3.30 8.33 -3.31
CA ASP A 213 -1.94 8.82 -3.63
C ASP A 213 -2.00 10.15 -4.38
N ASN A 214 -2.95 10.30 -5.31
CA ASN A 214 -3.13 11.53 -6.08
C ASN A 214 -3.49 12.73 -5.19
N VAL A 215 -4.47 12.56 -4.32
CA VAL A 215 -5.10 13.65 -3.59
C VAL A 215 -4.45 13.88 -2.22
N PHE A 216 -4.10 12.82 -1.51
CA PHE A 216 -3.63 12.90 -0.12
C PHE A 216 -2.15 12.52 0.04
N GLY A 217 -1.44 12.15 -1.05
CA GLY A 217 -0.04 11.73 -0.99
C GLY A 217 0.20 10.42 -0.21
N PHE A 218 -0.83 9.60 -0.06
CA PHE A 218 -0.76 8.35 0.68
C PHE A 218 -0.95 7.13 -0.25
N LYS A 219 0.06 6.25 -0.30
CA LYS A 219 0.06 5.02 -1.10
C LYS A 219 -0.44 3.80 -0.32
N PRO A 220 -1.76 3.54 -0.25
CA PRO A 220 -2.26 2.34 0.42
C PRO A 220 -1.88 1.07 -0.31
N LEU A 221 -1.80 -0.05 0.40
CA LEU A 221 -1.81 -1.38 -0.20
C LEU A 221 -3.26 -1.71 -0.56
N LEU A 222 -3.50 -2.01 -1.84
CA LEU A 222 -4.83 -2.29 -2.38
C LEU A 222 -5.13 -3.78 -2.47
N THR A 223 -4.11 -4.65 -2.53
CA THR A 223 -4.28 -6.10 -2.62
C THR A 223 -4.72 -6.67 -1.27
N LYS A 224 -5.83 -7.37 -1.24
CA LYS A 224 -6.40 -8.10 -0.10
C LYS A 224 -6.65 -9.57 -0.45
N TYR A 225 -6.92 -10.40 0.57
CA TYR A 225 -7.37 -11.80 0.45
C TYR A 225 -8.72 -11.96 1.16
N PRO A 226 -9.82 -11.46 0.58
CA PRO A 226 -11.10 -11.47 1.27
C PRO A 226 -11.82 -12.81 1.18
N LEU A 227 -11.72 -13.56 0.08
CA LEU A 227 -12.42 -14.81 -0.16
C LEU A 227 -11.50 -15.99 0.16
N LEU A 228 -11.84 -16.75 1.20
CA LEU A 228 -11.01 -17.79 1.80
C LEU A 228 -11.80 -19.09 1.98
N PHE A 229 -11.15 -20.23 1.71
CA PHE A 229 -11.57 -21.55 2.12
C PHE A 229 -10.68 -22.03 3.27
N SER A 230 -11.22 -22.08 4.48
CA SER A 230 -10.45 -22.43 5.68
C SER A 230 -10.44 -23.94 5.89
N ASP A 231 -9.47 -24.64 5.26
CA ASP A 231 -9.28 -26.09 5.32
C ASP A 231 -8.50 -26.58 6.56
N GLY A 232 -8.20 -25.69 7.49
CA GLY A 232 -7.37 -25.95 8.66
C GLY A 232 -5.86 -25.83 8.42
N THR A 233 -5.41 -25.68 7.17
CA THR A 233 -3.99 -25.45 6.82
C THR A 233 -3.72 -23.98 6.50
N LEU A 234 -4.70 -23.27 5.94
CA LEU A 234 -4.62 -21.85 5.63
C LEU A 234 -4.50 -21.02 6.91
N GLU A 235 -3.50 -20.15 6.95
CA GLU A 235 -3.32 -19.18 8.04
C GLU A 235 -3.72 -17.78 7.58
N HIS A 236 -4.76 -17.20 8.19
CA HIS A 236 -5.10 -15.78 8.01
C HIS A 236 -4.20 -14.90 8.87
N ILE A 237 -3.26 -14.19 8.26
CA ILE A 237 -2.31 -13.31 8.96
C ILE A 237 -2.89 -11.89 9.10
N SER A 238 -3.50 -11.38 8.03
CA SER A 238 -4.20 -10.09 7.97
C SER A 238 -5.02 -10.02 6.69
N VAL A 239 -5.85 -9.02 6.52
CA VAL A 239 -6.59 -8.77 5.27
C VAL A 239 -5.68 -8.69 4.02
N HIS A 240 -4.38 -8.41 4.20
CA HIS A 240 -3.39 -8.30 3.13
C HIS A 240 -2.42 -9.50 3.02
N ALA A 241 -2.58 -10.52 3.84
CA ALA A 241 -1.62 -11.62 3.89
C ALA A 241 -2.25 -12.92 4.41
N VAL A 242 -1.99 -14.00 3.69
CA VAL A 242 -2.30 -15.39 4.06
C VAL A 242 -1.08 -16.26 3.85
N ARG A 243 -1.02 -17.40 4.55
CA ARG A 243 0.02 -18.43 4.38
C ARG A 243 -0.62 -19.78 4.10
N ASN A 244 0.19 -20.69 3.55
CA ASN A 244 -0.23 -22.04 3.19
C ASN A 244 -1.46 -22.06 2.25
N ALA A 245 -1.65 -21.00 1.47
CA ALA A 245 -2.78 -20.83 0.58
C ALA A 245 -2.45 -21.31 -0.84
N ARG A 246 -3.41 -21.93 -1.51
CA ARG A 246 -3.42 -22.09 -2.96
C ARG A 246 -4.24 -20.95 -3.54
N VAL A 247 -3.54 -19.96 -4.10
CA VAL A 247 -4.15 -18.70 -4.58
C VAL A 247 -4.72 -18.90 -5.98
N ALA A 248 -5.97 -18.46 -6.17
CA ALA A 248 -6.67 -18.58 -7.45
C ALA A 248 -5.95 -17.82 -8.57
N ASP A 249 -6.21 -18.26 -9.80
CA ASP A 249 -5.66 -17.75 -11.05
C ASP A 249 -6.43 -16.55 -11.64
N LEU A 250 -7.27 -15.94 -10.81
CA LEU A 250 -7.99 -14.70 -11.11
C LEU A 250 -7.88 -13.74 -9.93
N THR A 251 -8.15 -12.44 -10.20
CA THR A 251 -8.31 -11.42 -9.17
C THR A 251 -9.70 -10.84 -9.23
N CYS A 252 -10.28 -10.60 -8.06
CA CYS A 252 -11.56 -9.92 -7.87
C CYS A 252 -11.37 -8.44 -7.53
N VAL A 253 -12.45 -7.69 -7.40
CA VAL A 253 -12.44 -6.29 -6.97
C VAL A 253 -13.11 -6.15 -5.60
N LEU A 254 -12.63 -5.22 -4.80
CA LEU A 254 -13.33 -4.64 -3.67
C LEU A 254 -13.59 -3.17 -3.99
N PHE A 255 -14.82 -2.83 -4.37
CA PHE A 255 -15.22 -1.44 -4.50
C PHE A 255 -15.26 -0.80 -3.12
N HIS A 256 -14.38 0.15 -2.88
CA HIS A 256 -14.15 0.72 -1.57
C HIS A 256 -14.69 2.14 -1.48
N TYR A 257 -15.78 2.30 -0.75
CA TYR A 257 -16.54 3.55 -0.60
C TYR A 257 -16.06 4.37 0.59
N LYS A 258 -14.75 4.55 0.68
CA LYS A 258 -14.10 5.24 1.80
C LYS A 258 -14.54 6.70 1.96
N PHE A 259 -14.87 7.36 0.86
CA PHE A 259 -15.25 8.78 0.85
C PHE A 259 -16.74 9.00 1.12
N TYR A 260 -17.51 7.91 1.23
CA TYR A 260 -18.89 7.98 1.66
C TYR A 260 -18.97 8.27 3.16
N ALA A 261 -20.00 9.07 3.56
CA ALA A 261 -20.17 9.51 4.95
C ALA A 261 -18.90 10.14 5.57
N PHE A 262 -18.16 10.89 4.76
CA PHE A 262 -16.90 11.48 5.13
C PHE A 262 -17.13 12.78 5.89
N ALA A 263 -17.12 12.74 7.21
CA ALA A 263 -17.12 13.92 8.05
C ALA A 263 -15.71 14.25 8.53
N LEU A 264 -15.29 15.51 8.38
CA LEU A 264 -13.98 15.98 8.83
C LEU A 264 -13.76 15.68 10.33
N GLU A 265 -14.83 15.80 11.13
CA GLU A 265 -14.84 15.50 12.56
C GLU A 265 -14.46 14.06 12.87
N ASP A 266 -14.91 13.07 12.07
CA ASP A 266 -14.59 11.66 12.25
C ASP A 266 -13.11 11.38 12.00
N TYR A 267 -12.51 12.08 11.04
CA TYR A 267 -11.07 11.97 10.77
C TYR A 267 -10.23 12.63 11.85
N TRP A 268 -10.69 13.77 12.39
CA TRP A 268 -10.10 14.40 13.57
C TRP A 268 -10.14 13.47 14.77
N TYR A 269 -11.32 12.90 15.04
CA TYR A 269 -11.49 11.94 16.14
C TYR A 269 -10.58 10.71 15.96
N ARG A 270 -10.58 10.12 14.77
CA ARG A 270 -9.70 8.98 14.44
C ARG A 270 -8.21 9.35 14.52
N ALA A 271 -7.80 10.54 14.11
CA ALA A 271 -6.43 11.01 14.27
C ALA A 271 -6.02 11.10 15.75
N ILE A 272 -6.92 11.53 16.62
CA ILE A 272 -6.68 11.63 18.07
C ILE A 272 -6.68 10.26 18.73
N GLU A 273 -7.67 9.40 18.44
CA GLU A 273 -7.78 8.05 19.01
C GLU A 273 -6.59 7.16 18.60
N HIS A 274 -6.16 7.24 17.37
CA HIS A 274 -4.99 6.50 16.91
C HIS A 274 -3.69 6.94 17.56
N LYS A 275 -3.57 8.20 17.98
CA LYS A 275 -2.43 8.67 18.83
C LYS A 275 -2.36 7.89 20.14
N ARG A 276 -3.49 7.40 20.63
CA ARG A 276 -3.57 6.70 21.91
C ARG A 276 -3.36 5.18 21.85
N GLY A 277 -3.42 4.54 20.65
CA GLY A 277 -3.42 3.07 20.60
C GLY A 277 -2.77 2.35 19.43
N ARG A 278 -2.50 2.96 18.28
CA ARG A 278 -2.10 2.24 17.04
C ARG A 278 -0.72 2.57 16.45
N GLY A 279 0.09 3.38 17.13
CA GLY A 279 1.45 3.72 16.70
C GLY A 279 1.55 4.81 15.62
N PRO A 280 2.77 5.35 15.38
CA PRO A 280 2.99 6.61 14.65
C PRO A 280 2.63 6.57 13.16
N PHE A 281 2.64 5.41 12.52
CA PHE A 281 2.36 5.28 11.09
C PHE A 281 0.88 5.54 10.75
N MET A 282 -0.04 5.02 11.55
CA MET A 282 -1.48 5.22 11.34
C MET A 282 -1.90 6.67 11.63
N ASN A 283 -1.27 7.33 12.59
CA ASN A 283 -1.50 8.72 12.92
C ASN A 283 -1.20 9.66 11.76
N ARG A 284 -0.03 9.51 11.14
CA ARG A 284 0.39 10.34 10.02
C ARG A 284 -0.57 10.29 8.84
N ARG A 285 -1.20 9.14 8.61
CA ARG A 285 -2.18 8.95 7.55
C ARG A 285 -3.44 9.79 7.77
N TYR A 286 -4.00 9.77 8.99
CA TYR A 286 -5.17 10.58 9.31
C TYR A 286 -4.86 12.07 9.37
N GLU A 287 -3.68 12.44 9.83
CA GLU A 287 -3.18 13.81 9.80
C GLU A 287 -3.12 14.35 8.35
N GLN A 288 -2.66 13.54 7.39
CA GLN A 288 -2.65 13.91 5.96
C GLN A 288 -4.06 14.13 5.40
N TYR A 289 -5.04 13.30 5.76
CA TYR A 289 -6.43 13.51 5.36
C TYR A 289 -6.96 14.83 5.91
N VAL A 290 -6.81 15.06 7.21
CA VAL A 290 -7.25 16.28 7.88
C VAL A 290 -6.61 17.52 7.23
N GLU A 291 -5.30 17.51 7.00
CA GLU A 291 -4.58 18.65 6.41
C GLU A 291 -5.12 19.06 5.03
N VAL A 292 -5.47 18.09 4.18
CA VAL A 292 -6.03 18.36 2.85
C VAL A 292 -7.46 18.87 2.95
N LEU A 293 -8.28 18.28 3.81
CA LEU A 293 -9.71 18.57 3.93
C LEU A 293 -9.98 19.90 4.64
N GLU A 294 -9.15 20.30 5.60
CA GLU A 294 -9.23 21.64 6.20
C GLU A 294 -8.96 22.76 5.20
N LYS A 295 -8.08 22.50 4.23
CA LYS A 295 -7.76 23.46 3.17
C LYS A 295 -8.82 23.53 2.06
N ASN A 296 -9.59 22.44 1.88
CA ASN A 296 -10.54 22.29 0.77
C ASN A 296 -11.80 21.58 1.26
N THR A 297 -12.77 22.34 1.76
CA THR A 297 -14.05 21.81 2.22
C THR A 297 -14.95 21.28 1.09
N GLU A 298 -14.69 21.72 -0.15
CA GLU A 298 -15.30 21.27 -1.41
C GLU A 298 -14.21 20.68 -2.31
N LEU A 299 -13.76 19.46 -1.99
CA LEU A 299 -12.62 18.83 -2.66
C LEU A 299 -13.03 18.21 -4.00
N GLN A 300 -12.44 18.69 -5.10
CA GLN A 300 -12.59 18.05 -6.41
C GLN A 300 -11.81 16.72 -6.42
N LEU A 301 -12.52 15.60 -6.55
CA LEU A 301 -11.90 14.26 -6.61
C LEU A 301 -11.78 13.76 -8.06
N LYS A 302 -12.73 14.11 -8.94
CA LYS A 302 -12.65 13.74 -10.35
C LYS A 302 -11.54 14.50 -11.06
N LEU A 303 -10.54 13.75 -11.51
CA LEU A 303 -9.40 14.22 -12.29
C LEU A 303 -9.62 13.93 -13.78
N GLU A 304 -8.76 14.45 -14.65
CA GLU A 304 -8.79 14.14 -16.10
C GLU A 304 -8.56 12.64 -16.36
N SER A 305 -7.75 11.97 -15.50
CA SER A 305 -7.46 10.54 -15.55
C SER A 305 -8.55 9.65 -14.98
N SER A 306 -9.56 10.22 -14.31
CA SER A 306 -10.64 9.46 -13.70
C SER A 306 -11.54 8.82 -14.74
N ARG A 307 -12.00 7.61 -14.43
CA ARG A 307 -12.92 6.84 -15.26
C ARG A 307 -14.21 6.57 -14.49
N GLU A 308 -15.29 6.37 -15.22
CA GLU A 308 -16.58 5.92 -14.69
C GLU A 308 -16.66 4.40 -14.84
N ILE A 309 -17.15 3.70 -13.80
CA ILE A 309 -17.31 2.25 -13.83
C ILE A 309 -18.63 1.89 -14.52
N ALA A 310 -18.58 1.12 -15.58
CA ALA A 310 -19.77 0.54 -16.21
C ALA A 310 -19.95 -0.93 -15.80
N SER A 311 -18.87 -1.70 -15.76
CA SER A 311 -18.90 -3.10 -15.33
C SER A 311 -17.57 -3.52 -14.68
N VAL A 312 -17.60 -4.65 -13.95
CA VAL A 312 -16.36 -5.27 -13.44
C VAL A 312 -15.44 -5.70 -14.57
N ASN A 313 -15.99 -6.05 -15.73
CA ASN A 313 -15.23 -6.53 -16.89
C ASN A 313 -14.36 -5.42 -17.50
N ASP A 314 -14.72 -4.12 -17.35
CA ASP A 314 -13.89 -2.99 -17.75
C ASP A 314 -12.53 -3.01 -17.00
N LEU A 315 -12.51 -3.54 -15.78
CA LEU A 315 -11.31 -3.66 -14.98
C LEU A 315 -10.36 -4.77 -15.46
N LEU A 316 -10.87 -5.75 -16.22
CA LEU A 316 -10.04 -6.69 -16.98
C LEU A 316 -9.42 -6.02 -18.19
N GLU A 317 -10.20 -5.25 -18.97
CA GLU A 317 -9.73 -4.57 -20.19
C GLU A 317 -8.64 -3.54 -19.88
N ASN A 318 -8.79 -2.77 -18.82
CA ASN A 318 -7.78 -1.80 -18.41
C ASN A 318 -6.62 -2.43 -17.61
N GLY A 319 -6.61 -3.75 -17.47
CA GLY A 319 -5.55 -4.53 -16.83
C GLY A 319 -5.48 -4.37 -15.31
N PHE A 320 -6.48 -3.78 -14.65
CA PHE A 320 -6.52 -3.70 -13.18
C PHE A 320 -6.76 -5.06 -12.55
N LEU A 321 -7.68 -5.84 -13.12
CA LEU A 321 -7.92 -7.23 -12.75
C LEU A 321 -7.24 -8.20 -13.72
N VAL A 322 -7.16 -9.45 -13.29
CA VAL A 322 -6.60 -10.59 -14.04
C VAL A 322 -7.58 -11.74 -14.00
N ALA A 323 -7.72 -12.43 -15.11
CA ALA A 323 -8.40 -13.72 -15.21
C ALA A 323 -7.59 -14.66 -16.12
N SER A 324 -7.53 -15.95 -15.77
CA SER A 324 -6.88 -16.95 -16.59
C SER A 324 -7.75 -17.40 -17.75
N GLU A 325 -7.13 -18.00 -18.76
CA GLU A 325 -7.86 -18.69 -19.84
C GLU A 325 -8.73 -19.82 -19.29
N GLY A 326 -8.29 -20.51 -18.22
CA GLY A 326 -9.05 -21.55 -17.55
C GLY A 326 -10.35 -21.04 -16.92
N TYR A 327 -10.29 -19.87 -16.26
CA TYR A 327 -11.47 -19.22 -15.72
C TYR A 327 -12.44 -18.78 -16.82
N ILE A 328 -11.92 -18.18 -17.89
CA ILE A 328 -12.75 -17.74 -19.02
C ILE A 328 -13.44 -18.94 -19.68
N GLY A 329 -12.71 -20.06 -19.87
CA GLY A 329 -13.31 -21.29 -20.38
C GLY A 329 -14.42 -21.84 -19.48
N TRP A 330 -14.32 -21.68 -18.17
CA TRP A 330 -15.39 -22.00 -17.22
C TRP A 330 -16.61 -21.09 -17.40
N VAL A 331 -16.40 -19.79 -17.50
CA VAL A 331 -17.48 -18.80 -17.75
C VAL A 331 -18.21 -19.13 -19.06
N ASP A 332 -17.46 -19.42 -20.12
CA ASP A 332 -18.02 -19.81 -21.42
C ASP A 332 -18.89 -21.09 -21.33
N ALA A 333 -18.43 -22.08 -20.59
CA ALA A 333 -19.17 -23.34 -20.41
C ALA A 333 -20.45 -23.16 -19.57
N GLU A 334 -20.41 -22.35 -18.52
CA GLU A 334 -21.59 -22.06 -17.69
C GLU A 334 -22.60 -21.19 -18.45
N GLU A 335 -22.16 -20.18 -19.22
CA GLU A 335 -23.04 -19.38 -20.07
C GLU A 335 -23.75 -20.27 -21.13
N GLU A 336 -23.00 -21.13 -21.80
CA GLU A 336 -23.54 -22.09 -22.75
C GLU A 336 -24.60 -22.99 -22.12
N LYS A 337 -24.31 -23.58 -20.97
CA LYS A 337 -25.25 -24.42 -20.22
C LYS A 337 -26.53 -23.67 -19.86
N ASN A 338 -26.41 -22.39 -19.38
CA ASN A 338 -27.57 -21.59 -19.01
C ASN A 338 -28.44 -21.27 -20.21
N ILE A 339 -27.88 -20.97 -21.38
CA ILE A 339 -28.61 -20.72 -22.62
C ILE A 339 -29.37 -21.97 -23.08
N TRP A 340 -28.73 -23.15 -23.05
CA TRP A 340 -29.37 -24.40 -23.47
C TRP A 340 -30.43 -24.93 -22.49
N GLN A 341 -30.32 -24.60 -21.20
CA GLN A 341 -31.34 -24.93 -20.20
C GLN A 341 -32.61 -24.06 -20.30
N ALA A 342 -32.46 -22.81 -20.76
CA ALA A 342 -33.56 -21.86 -20.79
C ALA A 342 -34.61 -22.18 -21.89
N ASP A 343 -34.21 -22.77 -23.01
CA ASP A 343 -35.14 -23.17 -24.07
C ASP A 343 -34.57 -24.30 -24.96
N PRO A 344 -34.80 -25.57 -24.58
CA PRO A 344 -34.33 -26.74 -25.35
C PRO A 344 -35.03 -26.94 -26.70
N GLN A 345 -36.13 -26.25 -26.98
CA GLN A 345 -36.98 -26.44 -28.16
C GLN A 345 -37.04 -25.25 -29.12
N SER A 346 -36.44 -24.12 -28.76
CA SER A 346 -36.50 -22.94 -29.62
C SER A 346 -35.58 -23.07 -30.83
N LYS A 347 -36.08 -22.66 -31.96
CA LYS A 347 -35.44 -22.67 -33.29
C LYS A 347 -34.43 -21.58 -33.57
N PRO A 348 -33.59 -21.05 -32.69
CA PRO A 348 -32.44 -20.32 -33.14
C PRO A 348 -31.11 -20.89 -32.64
N TYR A 349 -30.95 -22.23 -32.77
CA TYR A 349 -29.69 -22.91 -32.44
C TYR A 349 -28.47 -22.20 -33.08
N GLU A 350 -28.60 -21.88 -34.38
CA GLU A 350 -27.54 -21.17 -35.12
C GLU A 350 -27.29 -19.76 -34.58
N LEU A 351 -28.34 -19.02 -34.19
CA LEU A 351 -28.23 -17.70 -33.65
C LEU A 351 -27.60 -17.69 -32.24
N ALA A 352 -28.03 -18.65 -31.40
CA ALA A 352 -27.46 -18.85 -30.06
C ALA A 352 -25.99 -19.29 -30.14
N ALA A 353 -25.63 -20.19 -31.07
CA ALA A 353 -24.26 -20.58 -31.29
C ALA A 353 -23.38 -19.44 -31.78
N ALA A 354 -23.87 -18.63 -32.73
CA ALA A 354 -23.17 -17.43 -33.21
C ALA A 354 -23.02 -16.39 -32.13
N PHE A 355 -24.03 -16.20 -31.27
CA PHE A 355 -23.96 -15.29 -30.11
C PHE A 355 -22.90 -15.77 -29.11
N LEU A 356 -22.88 -17.05 -28.72
CA LEU A 356 -21.88 -17.63 -27.83
C LEU A 356 -20.46 -17.49 -28.39
N GLU A 357 -20.26 -17.76 -29.67
CA GLU A 357 -18.97 -17.58 -30.32
C GLU A 357 -18.50 -16.11 -30.30
N SER A 358 -19.40 -15.19 -30.58
CA SER A 358 -19.11 -13.75 -30.48
C SER A 358 -18.68 -13.35 -29.05
N ARG A 359 -19.36 -13.86 -28.04
CA ARG A 359 -19.03 -13.61 -26.62
C ARG A 359 -17.67 -14.20 -26.24
N ARG A 360 -17.35 -15.43 -26.69
CA ARG A 360 -16.05 -16.08 -26.50
C ARG A 360 -14.91 -15.23 -27.11
N LEU A 361 -15.09 -14.79 -28.35
CA LEU A 361 -14.12 -13.92 -29.02
C LEU A 361 -13.95 -12.59 -28.29
N ALA A 362 -15.05 -11.98 -27.83
CA ALA A 362 -14.99 -10.74 -27.04
C ALA A 362 -14.18 -10.94 -25.74
N ARG A 363 -14.45 -12.01 -24.99
CA ARG A 363 -13.70 -12.34 -23.75
C ARG A 363 -12.22 -12.60 -24.02
N ALA A 364 -11.88 -13.36 -25.06
CA ALA A 364 -10.49 -13.59 -25.44
C ALA A 364 -9.76 -12.28 -25.81
N LYS A 365 -10.46 -11.37 -26.48
CA LYS A 365 -9.95 -10.03 -26.81
C LYS A 365 -9.73 -9.21 -25.53
N THR A 366 -10.68 -9.19 -24.60
CA THR A 366 -10.57 -8.52 -23.30
C THR A 366 -9.33 -8.96 -22.54
N LEU A 367 -9.07 -10.27 -22.45
CA LEU A 367 -7.85 -10.81 -21.82
C LEU A 367 -6.57 -10.30 -22.52
N THR A 368 -6.57 -10.30 -23.85
CA THR A 368 -5.41 -9.86 -24.64
C THR A 368 -5.14 -8.37 -24.42
N VAL A 369 -6.17 -7.54 -24.51
CA VAL A 369 -6.07 -6.09 -24.26
C VAL A 369 -5.57 -5.83 -22.85
N GLY A 370 -6.16 -6.44 -21.82
CA GLY A 370 -5.74 -6.29 -20.44
C GLY A 370 -4.29 -6.71 -20.19
N ARG A 371 -3.80 -7.76 -20.86
CA ARG A 371 -2.40 -8.18 -20.80
C ARG A 371 -1.47 -7.12 -21.41
N LEU A 372 -1.83 -6.58 -22.57
CA LEU A 372 -1.07 -5.53 -23.24
C LEU A 372 -1.03 -4.23 -22.42
N GLU A 373 -2.15 -3.84 -21.82
CA GLU A 373 -2.20 -2.68 -20.92
C GLU A 373 -1.27 -2.85 -19.72
N ARG A 374 -1.25 -4.02 -19.08
CA ARG A 374 -0.31 -4.31 -17.98
C ARG A 374 1.15 -4.21 -18.42
N GLN A 375 1.49 -4.74 -19.61
CA GLN A 375 2.85 -4.65 -20.16
C GLN A 375 3.24 -3.19 -20.43
N LEU A 376 2.34 -2.40 -21.00
CA LEU A 376 2.56 -0.98 -21.28
C LEU A 376 2.78 -0.18 -19.99
N LEU A 377 1.96 -0.42 -18.97
CA LEU A 377 2.11 0.21 -17.66
C LEU A 377 3.46 -0.14 -17.01
N GLU A 378 3.88 -1.39 -17.07
CA GLU A 378 5.20 -1.79 -16.55
C GLU A 378 6.34 -1.14 -17.33
N HIS A 379 6.25 -1.05 -18.67
CA HIS A 379 7.25 -0.37 -19.48
C HIS A 379 7.37 1.11 -19.12
N ARG A 380 6.26 1.84 -19.04
CA ARG A 380 6.23 3.24 -18.61
C ARG A 380 6.85 3.44 -17.23
N ARG A 381 6.56 2.52 -16.31
CA ARG A 381 7.14 2.54 -14.97
C ARG A 381 8.67 2.37 -15.01
N GLN A 382 9.18 1.46 -15.82
CA GLN A 382 10.62 1.25 -15.97
C GLN A 382 11.30 2.50 -16.56
N GLU A 383 10.68 3.17 -17.51
CA GLU A 383 11.16 4.44 -18.05
C GLU A 383 11.23 5.53 -16.96
N GLN A 384 10.17 5.71 -16.17
CA GLN A 384 10.17 6.68 -15.07
C GLN A 384 11.27 6.40 -14.04
N ILE A 385 11.51 5.14 -13.69
CA ILE A 385 12.61 4.75 -12.79
C ILE A 385 13.97 5.11 -13.40
N LYS A 386 14.17 4.89 -14.70
CA LYS A 386 15.40 5.26 -15.41
C LYS A 386 15.60 6.78 -15.38
N ASP A 387 14.56 7.55 -15.66
CA ASP A 387 14.61 9.03 -15.65
C ASP A 387 14.94 9.58 -14.26
N GLN A 388 14.32 9.05 -13.22
CA GLN A 388 14.63 9.41 -11.83
C GLN A 388 16.11 9.09 -11.49
N ARG A 389 16.62 7.95 -11.94
CA ARG A 389 18.01 7.57 -11.75
C ARG A 389 18.97 8.48 -12.51
N ILE A 390 18.62 8.84 -13.76
CA ILE A 390 19.39 9.80 -14.56
C ILE A 390 19.43 11.17 -13.86
N ASN A 391 18.32 11.68 -13.38
CA ASN A 391 18.26 12.97 -12.67
C ASN A 391 19.10 12.94 -11.40
N LYS A 392 19.00 11.89 -10.60
CA LYS A 392 19.82 11.70 -9.40
C LYS A 392 21.34 11.66 -9.73
N LEU A 393 21.72 11.00 -10.81
CA LEU A 393 23.12 10.95 -11.27
C LEU A 393 23.58 12.32 -11.75
N LYS A 394 22.74 13.10 -12.42
CA LYS A 394 23.04 14.50 -12.80
C LYS A 394 23.29 15.36 -11.56
N GLU A 395 22.42 15.30 -10.56
CA GLU A 395 22.59 16.03 -9.29
C GLU A 395 23.91 15.65 -8.58
N GLN A 396 24.23 14.35 -8.54
CA GLN A 396 25.49 13.88 -7.97
C GLN A 396 26.69 14.39 -8.73
N ARG A 397 26.66 14.37 -10.08
CA ARG A 397 27.72 14.91 -10.93
C ARG A 397 27.93 16.40 -10.69
N ASP A 398 26.85 17.16 -10.62
CA ASP A 398 26.92 18.61 -10.43
C ASP A 398 27.46 18.98 -9.04
N SER A 399 27.04 18.24 -8.00
CA SER A 399 27.62 18.36 -6.66
C SER A 399 29.11 18.02 -6.62
N GLN A 400 29.54 16.95 -7.31
CA GLN A 400 30.96 16.62 -7.43
C GLN A 400 31.73 17.67 -8.20
N GLY A 401 31.14 18.25 -9.27
CA GLY A 401 31.71 19.37 -10.02
C GLY A 401 31.99 20.58 -9.15
N GLN A 402 31.02 20.98 -8.31
CA GLN A 402 31.18 22.05 -7.33
C GLN A 402 32.32 21.77 -6.34
N LYS A 403 32.38 20.53 -5.84
CA LYS A 403 33.45 20.12 -4.91
C LYS A 403 34.85 20.18 -5.53
N ILE A 404 34.96 19.77 -6.80
CA ILE A 404 36.20 19.87 -7.57
C ILE A 404 36.61 21.34 -7.73
N GLN A 405 35.66 22.22 -7.99
CA GLN A 405 35.94 23.66 -8.13
C GLN A 405 36.43 24.26 -6.82
N GLU A 406 35.77 23.97 -5.70
CA GLU A 406 36.23 24.40 -4.37
C GLU A 406 37.65 23.92 -4.04
N LEU A 407 37.97 22.66 -4.37
CA LEU A 407 39.29 22.09 -4.14
C LEU A 407 40.36 22.76 -5.01
N LYS A 408 40.04 23.11 -6.28
CA LYS A 408 40.93 23.85 -7.17
C LYS A 408 41.24 25.25 -6.59
N GLU A 409 40.26 25.96 -6.06
CA GLU A 409 40.44 27.28 -5.44
C GLU A 409 41.30 27.17 -4.18
N GLN A 410 41.07 26.21 -3.33
CA GLN A 410 41.89 25.95 -2.14
C GLN A 410 43.34 25.59 -2.52
N TRP A 411 43.50 24.79 -3.58
CA TRP A 411 44.84 24.42 -4.09
C TRP A 411 45.58 25.68 -4.58
N LEU A 412 44.93 26.55 -5.34
CA LEU A 412 45.51 27.77 -5.88
C LEU A 412 45.94 28.72 -4.75
N ASP A 413 45.11 28.89 -3.73
CA ASP A 413 45.45 29.69 -2.55
C ASP A 413 46.71 29.12 -1.80
N ARG A 414 46.73 27.81 -1.63
CA ARG A 414 47.90 27.13 -1.02
C ARG A 414 49.15 27.29 -1.84
N ASP A 415 49.08 27.18 -3.15
CA ASP A 415 50.24 27.38 -4.03
C ASP A 415 50.77 28.78 -3.94
N GLN A 416 49.91 29.81 -3.97
CA GLN A 416 50.30 31.21 -3.77
C GLN A 416 50.98 31.41 -2.41
N LYS A 417 50.46 30.78 -1.36
CA LYS A 417 51.07 30.86 -0.02
C LYS A 417 52.44 30.21 0.03
N ILE A 418 52.59 29.05 -0.63
CA ILE A 418 53.92 28.40 -0.76
C ILE A 418 54.90 29.29 -1.47
N GLN A 419 54.53 29.90 -2.61
CA GLN A 419 55.40 30.79 -3.37
C GLN A 419 55.79 32.02 -2.52
N ARG A 420 54.86 32.62 -1.73
CA ARG A 420 55.20 33.72 -0.81
C ARG A 420 56.19 33.28 0.29
N LEU A 421 56.04 32.11 0.85
CA LEU A 421 56.96 31.56 1.83
C LEU A 421 58.32 31.25 1.25
N GLN A 422 58.43 30.71 0.04
CA GLN A 422 59.69 30.47 -0.66
C GLN A 422 60.44 31.79 -0.91
N ARG A 423 59.73 32.84 -1.39
CA ARG A 423 60.34 34.17 -1.58
C ARG A 423 60.83 34.77 -0.23
N LYS A 424 60.07 34.59 0.85
CA LYS A 424 60.49 35.03 2.19
C LYS A 424 61.70 34.24 2.66
N GLN A 425 61.77 32.96 2.48
CA GLN A 425 62.88 32.08 2.82
C GLN A 425 64.17 32.51 2.06
N GLN A 426 64.01 32.80 0.77
CA GLN A 426 65.16 33.25 -0.05
C GLN A 426 65.71 34.65 0.43
N ARG A 427 64.81 35.57 0.80
CA ARG A 427 65.22 36.85 1.38
C ARG A 427 65.95 36.67 2.73
N LEU A 428 65.47 35.77 3.57
CA LEU A 428 66.12 35.46 4.83
C LEU A 428 67.48 34.82 4.65
N ARG A 429 67.63 33.89 3.69
CA ARG A 429 68.94 33.30 3.31
C ARG A 429 69.92 34.40 2.90
N LYS A 430 69.56 35.26 1.93
CA LYS A 430 70.40 36.39 1.51
C LYS A 430 70.78 37.29 2.66
N ARG A 431 69.84 37.61 3.58
CA ARG A 431 70.10 38.43 4.79
C ARG A 431 71.10 37.71 5.74
N ASN A 432 70.90 36.42 5.95
CA ASN A 432 71.77 35.62 6.80
C ASN A 432 73.24 35.56 6.22
N ASP A 433 73.36 35.40 4.90
CA ASP A 433 74.67 35.42 4.24
C ASP A 433 75.37 36.78 4.32
N ARG A 434 74.57 37.87 4.22
CA ARG A 434 75.12 39.22 4.47
C ARG A 434 75.58 39.37 5.91
N LEU A 435 74.80 38.94 6.90
CA LEU A 435 75.16 38.94 8.29
C LEU A 435 76.40 38.09 8.59
N LYS A 436 76.56 36.94 7.97
CA LYS A 436 77.72 36.07 8.06
C LYS A 436 78.97 36.82 7.55
N LYS A 437 78.84 37.44 6.35
CA LYS A 437 79.94 38.28 5.80
C LYS A 437 80.29 39.43 6.69
N GLN A 438 79.29 40.15 7.22
CA GLN A 438 79.59 41.30 8.19
C GLN A 438 80.26 40.75 9.44
N ARG A 439 79.81 39.65 10.02
CA ARG A 439 80.52 39.04 11.18
C ARG A 439 81.94 38.63 10.85
N ALA A 440 82.14 38.00 9.71
CA ALA A 440 83.52 37.65 9.27
C ALA A 440 84.42 38.93 9.15
N ASN A 441 83.88 40.02 8.52
CA ASN A 441 84.61 41.24 8.37
C ASN A 441 84.90 41.90 9.74
N VAL A 442 83.94 41.87 10.68
CA VAL A 442 84.18 42.40 12.05
C VAL A 442 85.21 41.55 12.76
N ALA A 443 85.17 40.23 12.68
CA ALA A 443 86.16 39.31 13.27
C ALA A 443 87.55 39.48 12.68
N ALA A 444 87.61 39.83 11.38
CA ALA A 444 88.89 40.11 10.68
C ALA A 444 89.47 41.52 10.95
N SER A 445 88.66 42.43 11.52
CA SER A 445 89.10 43.82 11.80
C SER A 445 90.16 43.83 12.89
N ARG A 446 91.14 44.77 12.76
CA ARG A 446 92.21 44.97 13.76
C ARG A 446 91.63 45.31 15.12
N THR A 447 90.53 46.06 15.19
CA THR A 447 89.83 46.45 16.41
C THR A 447 89.24 45.27 17.16
N TRP A 448 88.62 44.32 16.47
CA TRP A 448 88.03 43.11 17.09
C TRP A 448 89.10 42.17 17.62
N ARG A 449 90.20 42.01 16.92
CA ARG A 449 91.34 41.21 17.38
C ARG A 449 91.98 41.82 18.63
N LEU A 450 92.01 43.13 18.73
CA LEU A 450 92.44 43.86 19.96
C LEU A 450 91.48 43.63 21.16
N VAL A 451 90.14 43.75 20.91
CA VAL A 451 89.13 43.49 21.91
C VAL A 451 89.14 42.05 22.39
N GLU A 452 89.33 41.09 21.47
CA GLU A 452 89.41 39.68 21.82
C GLU A 452 90.71 39.36 22.55
N GLY A 453 91.81 40.03 22.20
CA GLY A 453 93.04 39.96 22.93
C GLY A 453 92.93 40.49 24.36
N LEU A 454 92.24 41.61 24.51
CA LEU A 454 91.95 42.19 25.85
C LEU A 454 91.03 41.29 26.68
N HIS A 455 89.98 40.66 26.07
CA HIS A 455 89.12 39.73 26.72
C HIS A 455 89.87 38.46 27.18
N ARG A 456 90.79 37.91 26.37
CA ARG A 456 91.69 36.82 26.77
C ARG A 456 92.65 37.16 27.91
N ILE A 457 93.20 38.40 27.90
CA ILE A 457 93.99 38.94 28.99
C ILE A 457 93.18 39.06 30.26
N LYS A 458 91.95 39.58 30.14
CA LYS A 458 91.03 39.76 31.26
C LYS A 458 90.59 38.43 31.84
N ALA A 459 90.33 37.43 31.01
CA ALA A 459 90.00 36.05 31.40
C ALA A 459 91.16 35.35 32.11
N LYS A 460 92.42 35.55 31.60
CA LYS A 460 93.62 35.01 32.29
C LYS A 460 93.85 35.71 33.62
N ALA A 461 93.63 37.06 33.73
CA ALA A 461 93.76 37.79 34.97
C ALA A 461 92.73 37.43 36.05
N LEU A 462 91.51 36.97 35.59
CA LEU A 462 90.46 36.48 36.50
C LEU A 462 90.77 35.03 36.98
N ASP A 463 91.42 34.23 36.18
CA ASP A 463 91.84 32.87 36.54
C ASP A 463 93.02 32.88 37.53
N VAL A 464 93.92 33.88 37.47
CA VAL A 464 95.05 34.08 38.42
C VAL A 464 94.55 34.61 39.78
N ARG A 465 93.32 35.21 39.83
CA ARG A 465 92.73 35.66 41.15
C ARG A 465 91.94 34.60 41.84
N LYS A 466 91.72 33.42 41.20
CA LYS A 466 91.03 32.28 41.78
C LYS A 466 91.97 31.13 42.24
N ARG A 467 93.27 31.35 42.15
CA ARG A 467 94.30 30.52 42.82
C ARG A 467 94.90 31.39 43.89
#